data_ea295dbf0da78be7fceef8f3235bbc3a
#
_entry.id   ea295dbf0da78be7fceef8f3235bbc3a
#
_cell.length_a   1.000
_cell.length_b   1.000
_cell.length_c   1.000
_cell.angle_alpha   90.00
_cell.angle_beta   90.00
_cell.angle_gamma   90.00
#
_symmetry.space_group_name_H-M   'P 1'
#
loop_
_entity.id
_entity.type
_entity.pdbx_description
1 polymer ?
#
loop_
_entity_poly.entity_id
_entity_poly.type
_entity_poly.pdbx_seq_one_letter_code
_entity_poly.pdbx_strand_id
1 'polypeptide(L)'
;PRASAPLAARAAERLGKPLDDLEFSFFTSGTGGAGPTIVSATFLLLCTPAAVYADGELVMKEPWTEKRTADFGPGVGPRDVYLLDNPDVPTCAEALGARSASSSFGTAPAFWNDLFGAMKLLPRSLLADRGAMQNLADFSMPIIRAVDALVGGVNAMRVDAKAADGDAVTLRVAHSDLEDCVGQATAAFGMELLRGGIAPGCWYPAELPVAARDRILAVVEDGAIMWEV
;
A
#
# COMPACT_ATOMS: atom_id res chain seq x y z
N PRO A 1 -2.26 -3.72 -0.93
CA PRO A 1 -1.74 -3.15 -2.19
C PRO A 1 -2.58 -3.49 -3.44
N ARG A 2 -3.33 -4.60 -3.49
CA ARG A 2 -3.94 -5.03 -4.77
C ARG A 2 -5.12 -4.20 -5.24
N ALA A 3 -5.81 -3.47 -4.36
CA ALA A 3 -6.86 -2.51 -4.74
C ALA A 3 -6.31 -1.09 -4.95
N SER A 4 -5.08 -0.81 -4.56
CA SER A 4 -4.47 0.52 -4.62
C SER A 4 -4.34 1.07 -6.04
N ALA A 5 -3.94 0.24 -7.01
CA ALA A 5 -3.83 0.67 -8.39
C ALA A 5 -5.20 0.98 -9.05
N PRO A 6 -6.27 0.16 -8.90
CA PRO A 6 -7.63 0.57 -9.26
C PRO A 6 -8.13 1.84 -8.56
N LEU A 7 -7.78 2.04 -7.28
CA LEU A 7 -8.10 3.27 -6.56
C LEU A 7 -7.36 4.47 -7.15
N ALA A 8 -6.07 4.33 -7.49
CA ALA A 8 -5.30 5.39 -8.13
C ALA A 8 -5.89 5.78 -9.48
N ALA A 9 -6.28 4.81 -10.30
CA ALA A 9 -6.95 5.07 -11.56
C ALA A 9 -8.29 5.78 -11.36
N ARG A 10 -9.08 5.39 -10.35
CA ARG A 10 -10.32 6.07 -9.97
C ARG A 10 -10.07 7.51 -9.49
N ALA A 11 -9.03 7.74 -8.70
CA ALA A 11 -8.66 9.08 -8.24
C ALA A 11 -8.27 9.98 -9.42
N ALA A 12 -7.47 9.45 -10.36
CA ALA A 12 -7.10 10.15 -11.59
C ALA A 12 -8.31 10.50 -12.48
N GLU A 13 -9.25 9.56 -12.63
CA GLU A 13 -10.51 9.80 -13.36
C GLU A 13 -11.34 10.92 -12.72
N ARG A 14 -11.48 10.91 -11.39
CA ARG A 14 -12.21 11.96 -10.67
C ARG A 14 -11.52 13.31 -10.74
N LEU A 15 -10.19 13.32 -10.71
CA LEU A 15 -9.43 14.54 -10.89
C LEU A 15 -9.69 15.16 -12.28
N GLY A 16 -9.80 14.32 -13.33
CA GLY A 16 -10.12 14.75 -14.69
C GLY A 16 -9.06 15.67 -15.32
N LYS A 17 -7.86 15.70 -14.77
CA LYS A 17 -6.72 16.52 -15.17
C LYS A 17 -5.45 15.68 -15.23
N PRO A 18 -4.39 16.12 -15.95
CA PRO A 18 -3.09 15.46 -15.90
C PRO A 18 -2.57 15.37 -14.48
N LEU A 19 -2.06 14.19 -14.12
CA LEU A 19 -1.47 13.92 -12.81
C LEU A 19 -0.09 14.56 -12.70
N ASP A 20 0.08 15.44 -11.71
CA ASP A 20 1.39 15.96 -11.31
C ASP A 20 2.00 15.07 -10.22
N ASP A 21 1.18 14.71 -9.20
CA ASP A 21 1.66 13.91 -8.08
C ASP A 21 0.64 12.83 -7.69
N LEU A 22 1.15 11.62 -7.42
CA LEU A 22 0.38 10.46 -6.99
C LEU A 22 1.00 9.85 -5.72
N GLU A 23 0.34 10.01 -4.59
CA GLU A 23 0.83 9.49 -3.32
C GLU A 23 0.00 8.30 -2.84
N PHE A 24 0.70 7.23 -2.47
CA PHE A 24 0.11 6.08 -1.77
C PHE A 24 0.51 6.11 -0.31
N SER A 25 -0.45 5.96 0.58
CA SER A 25 -0.20 5.78 2.00
C SER A 25 -0.90 4.52 2.49
N PHE A 26 -0.16 3.69 3.20
CA PHE A 26 -0.67 2.45 3.80
C PHE A 26 -0.47 2.48 5.31
N PHE A 27 -1.43 1.94 6.02
CA PHE A 27 -1.36 1.83 7.48
C PHE A 27 -1.93 0.49 7.93
N THR A 28 -1.25 -0.12 8.89
CA THR A 28 -1.72 -1.35 9.53
C THR A 28 -1.65 -1.20 11.05
N SER A 29 -2.76 -1.39 11.74
CA SER A 29 -2.77 -1.53 13.20
C SER A 29 -2.55 -2.99 13.55
N GLY A 30 -1.56 -3.26 14.38
CA GLY A 30 -1.09 -4.62 14.58
C GLY A 30 -0.51 -5.19 13.28
N THR A 31 -0.66 -6.49 13.07
CA THR A 31 -0.38 -7.11 11.76
C THR A 31 -1.57 -7.07 10.81
N GLY A 32 -2.76 -6.68 11.32
CA GLY A 32 -4.01 -6.77 10.54
C GLY A 32 -4.34 -8.18 10.07
N GLY A 33 -3.95 -9.20 10.86
CA GLY A 33 -4.09 -10.62 10.50
C GLY A 33 -2.90 -11.20 9.72
N ALA A 34 -1.88 -10.39 9.38
CA ALA A 34 -0.76 -10.85 8.56
C ALA A 34 0.05 -11.98 9.23
N GLY A 35 0.33 -13.02 8.48
CA GLY A 35 1.19 -14.13 8.90
C GLY A 35 2.68 -13.78 8.87
N PRO A 36 3.55 -14.69 9.37
CA PRO A 36 4.99 -14.44 9.51
C PRO A 36 5.69 -14.12 8.18
N THR A 37 5.19 -14.62 7.07
CA THR A 37 5.74 -14.32 5.73
C THR A 37 5.59 -12.85 5.37
N ILE A 38 4.46 -12.23 5.70
CA ILE A 38 4.25 -10.80 5.46
C ILE A 38 5.12 -9.96 6.38
N VAL A 39 5.26 -10.36 7.65
CA VAL A 39 6.17 -9.71 8.61
C VAL A 39 7.62 -9.77 8.12
N SER A 40 8.08 -10.94 7.69
CA SER A 40 9.41 -11.14 7.09
C SER A 40 9.61 -10.27 5.85
N ALA A 41 8.62 -10.21 4.95
CA ALA A 41 8.68 -9.36 3.76
C ALA A 41 8.80 -7.88 4.14
N THR A 42 8.11 -7.41 5.18
CA THR A 42 8.24 -6.04 5.66
C THR A 42 9.66 -5.74 6.16
N PHE A 43 10.29 -6.69 6.88
CA PHE A 43 11.68 -6.53 7.31
C PHE A 43 12.65 -6.41 6.11
N LEU A 44 12.44 -7.22 5.07
CA LEU A 44 13.25 -7.16 3.84
C LEU A 44 13.11 -5.82 3.11
N LEU A 45 11.95 -5.18 3.16
CA LEU A 45 11.73 -3.86 2.56
C LEU A 45 12.58 -2.76 3.23
N LEU A 46 13.00 -2.93 4.49
CA LEU A 46 13.85 -1.95 5.18
C LEU A 46 15.26 -1.83 4.59
N CYS A 47 15.71 -2.81 3.79
CA CYS A 47 16.98 -2.74 3.07
C CYS A 47 16.79 -2.60 1.54
N THR A 48 15.55 -2.56 1.07
CA THR A 48 15.22 -2.40 -0.36
C THR A 48 15.05 -0.91 -0.66
N PRO A 49 15.86 -0.32 -1.56
CA PRO A 49 15.65 1.06 -1.97
C PRO A 49 14.24 1.26 -2.52
N ALA A 50 13.56 2.32 -2.06
CA ALA A 50 12.22 2.64 -2.49
C ALA A 50 12.24 3.35 -3.86
N ALA A 51 11.51 2.82 -4.81
CA ALA A 51 11.28 3.45 -6.11
C ALA A 51 10.33 4.65 -5.93
N VAL A 52 10.75 5.81 -6.41
CA VAL A 52 9.99 7.06 -6.41
C VAL A 52 10.09 7.69 -7.79
N TYR A 53 8.99 8.16 -8.32
CA TYR A 53 9.03 9.07 -9.46
C TYR A 53 9.16 10.51 -8.96
N ALA A 54 10.11 11.24 -9.49
CA ALA A 54 10.32 12.65 -9.21
C ALA A 54 10.53 13.39 -10.54
N ASP A 55 9.64 14.29 -10.88
CA ASP A 55 9.67 15.07 -12.13
C ASP A 55 9.76 14.22 -13.41
N GLY A 56 9.12 13.06 -13.43
CA GLY A 56 9.10 12.14 -14.56
C GLY A 56 10.26 11.14 -14.60
N GLU A 57 11.18 11.20 -13.63
CA GLU A 57 12.32 10.30 -13.55
C GLU A 57 12.18 9.32 -12.37
N LEU A 58 12.58 8.06 -12.60
CA LEU A 58 12.64 7.05 -11.54
C LEU A 58 13.89 7.28 -10.69
N VAL A 59 13.69 7.54 -9.42
CA VAL A 59 14.75 7.77 -8.42
C VAL A 59 14.63 6.72 -7.31
N MET A 60 15.77 6.15 -6.91
CA MET A 60 15.82 5.21 -5.79
C MET A 60 16.20 5.97 -4.51
N LYS A 61 15.34 5.91 -3.50
CA LYS A 61 15.53 6.55 -2.21
C LYS A 61 15.70 5.54 -1.08
N GLU A 62 16.30 5.99 0.03
CA GLU A 62 16.43 5.14 1.24
C GLU A 62 15.05 4.86 1.85
N PRO A 63 14.73 3.59 2.14
CA PRO A 63 13.47 3.22 2.78
C PRO A 63 13.42 3.74 4.22
N TRP A 64 12.23 3.80 4.76
CA TRP A 64 11.96 4.22 6.15
C TRP A 64 12.53 5.61 6.48
N THR A 65 12.42 6.53 5.52
CA THR A 65 12.76 7.96 5.61
C THR A 65 11.52 8.80 5.29
N GLU A 66 11.66 10.11 5.16
CA GLU A 66 10.59 11.04 4.75
C GLU A 66 9.31 10.85 5.59
N LYS A 67 9.48 10.80 6.92
CA LYS A 67 8.36 10.72 7.86
C LYS A 67 7.34 11.83 7.58
N ARG A 68 6.07 11.47 7.45
CA ARG A 68 4.95 12.39 7.36
C ARG A 68 3.72 11.85 8.06
N THR A 69 2.74 12.69 8.34
CA THR A 69 1.45 12.28 8.87
C THR A 69 0.42 12.21 7.73
N ALA A 70 -0.23 11.06 7.56
CA ALA A 70 -1.34 10.87 6.64
C ALA A 70 -2.63 10.62 7.43
N ASP A 71 -3.70 11.31 7.06
CA ASP A 71 -5.03 11.09 7.65
C ASP A 71 -5.78 10.03 6.84
N PHE A 72 -6.07 8.91 7.49
CA PHE A 72 -6.76 7.76 6.87
C PHE A 72 -8.28 7.80 7.05
N GLY A 73 -8.84 8.91 7.55
CA GLY A 73 -10.28 9.09 7.69
C GLY A 73 -10.89 8.52 8.97
N PRO A 74 -12.21 8.50 9.06
CA PRO A 74 -12.94 8.06 10.25
C PRO A 74 -12.54 6.65 10.71
N GLY A 75 -12.39 6.47 12.02
CA GLY A 75 -12.04 5.18 12.62
C GLY A 75 -10.54 4.86 12.65
N VAL A 76 -9.74 5.47 11.77
CA VAL A 76 -8.28 5.31 11.73
C VAL A 76 -7.59 6.60 12.14
N GLY A 77 -7.94 7.73 11.54
CA GLY A 77 -7.39 9.06 11.81
C GLY A 77 -5.96 9.27 11.29
N PRO A 78 -5.31 10.35 11.77
CA PRO A 78 -3.94 10.69 11.39
C PRO A 78 -2.93 9.67 11.92
N ARG A 79 -2.01 9.22 11.04
CA ARG A 79 -0.96 8.25 11.35
C ARG A 79 0.36 8.64 10.71
N ASP A 80 1.45 8.38 11.42
CA ASP A 80 2.79 8.55 10.87
C ASP A 80 3.10 7.45 9.87
N VAL A 81 3.60 7.85 8.71
CA VAL A 81 4.02 6.96 7.63
C VAL A 81 5.42 7.35 7.16
N TYR A 82 6.13 6.39 6.61
CA TYR A 82 7.52 6.49 6.19
C TYR A 82 7.65 5.94 4.78
N LEU A 83 8.55 6.51 3.98
CA LEU A 83 8.80 6.06 2.60
C LEU A 83 9.12 4.56 2.60
N LEU A 84 8.43 3.79 1.78
CA LEU A 84 8.66 2.36 1.61
C LEU A 84 8.39 1.94 0.17
N ASP A 85 9.20 0.99 -0.33
CA ASP A 85 9.07 0.49 -1.68
C ASP A 85 7.71 -0.19 -1.91
N ASN A 86 7.10 0.13 -3.05
CA ASN A 86 5.83 -0.45 -3.46
C ASN A 86 5.77 -0.50 -5.00
N PRO A 87 5.47 -1.66 -5.60
CA PRO A 87 5.36 -1.81 -7.05
C PRO A 87 4.27 -0.94 -7.69
N ASP A 88 3.31 -0.45 -6.91
CA ASP A 88 2.27 0.47 -7.43
C ASP A 88 2.87 1.81 -7.89
N VAL A 89 4.01 2.24 -7.34
CA VAL A 89 4.64 3.50 -7.71
C VAL A 89 5.06 3.50 -9.18
N PRO A 90 5.97 2.61 -9.65
CA PRO A 90 6.36 2.61 -11.05
C PRO A 90 5.20 2.24 -11.97
N THR A 91 4.37 1.26 -11.60
CA THR A 91 3.30 0.78 -12.47
C THR A 91 2.18 1.78 -12.66
N CYS A 92 1.78 2.52 -11.61
CA CYS A 92 0.76 3.56 -11.72
C CYS A 92 1.31 4.86 -12.31
N ALA A 93 2.57 5.23 -12.01
CA ALA A 93 3.18 6.39 -12.65
C ALA A 93 3.22 6.23 -14.17
N GLU A 94 3.63 5.04 -14.66
CA GLU A 94 3.64 4.73 -16.08
C GLU A 94 2.22 4.67 -16.67
N ALA A 95 1.32 3.90 -16.06
CA ALA A 95 -0.02 3.66 -16.58
C ALA A 95 -0.91 4.91 -16.58
N LEU A 96 -0.75 5.80 -15.60
CA LEU A 96 -1.59 6.99 -15.40
C LEU A 96 -0.89 8.29 -15.82
N GLY A 97 0.39 8.23 -16.17
CA GLY A 97 1.17 9.39 -16.61
C GLY A 97 1.45 10.38 -15.47
N ALA A 98 1.62 9.91 -14.23
CA ALA A 98 1.96 10.78 -13.12
C ALA A 98 3.42 11.25 -13.21
N ARG A 99 3.65 12.57 -13.03
CA ARG A 99 4.99 13.15 -13.08
C ARG A 99 5.80 12.81 -11.83
N SER A 100 5.13 12.75 -10.69
CA SER A 100 5.72 12.31 -9.42
C SER A 100 4.83 11.22 -8.80
N ALA A 101 5.47 10.22 -8.18
CA ALA A 101 4.75 9.19 -7.44
C ALA A 101 5.59 8.64 -6.30
N SER A 102 4.96 8.37 -5.15
CA SER A 102 5.63 7.80 -3.99
C SER A 102 4.69 6.91 -3.18
N SER A 103 5.28 6.05 -2.35
CA SER A 103 4.54 5.20 -1.43
C SER A 103 5.11 5.27 -0.03
N SER A 104 4.25 5.32 0.96
CA SER A 104 4.62 5.35 2.37
C SER A 104 3.80 4.33 3.17
N PHE A 105 4.41 3.80 4.22
CA PHE A 105 3.79 2.84 5.12
C PHE A 105 3.99 3.25 6.59
N GLY A 106 3.00 2.99 7.40
CA GLY A 106 3.06 3.14 8.85
C GLY A 106 2.32 2.05 9.57
N THR A 107 2.63 1.87 10.85
CA THR A 107 1.98 0.85 11.68
C THR A 107 1.69 1.38 13.10
N ALA A 108 0.81 0.69 13.79
CA ALA A 108 0.54 0.90 15.21
C ALA A 108 0.67 -0.42 15.98
N PRO A 109 1.06 -0.35 17.26
CA PRO A 109 1.47 0.84 18.03
C PRO A 109 2.71 1.54 17.47
N ALA A 110 2.85 2.84 17.76
CA ALA A 110 3.92 3.66 17.18
C ALA A 110 5.34 3.13 17.42
N PHE A 111 5.57 2.39 18.51
CA PHE A 111 6.88 1.79 18.80
C PHE A 111 7.36 0.81 17.73
N TRP A 112 6.47 0.21 16.94
CA TRP A 112 6.86 -0.62 15.79
C TRP A 112 7.59 0.21 14.72
N ASN A 113 7.14 1.45 14.50
CA ASN A 113 7.81 2.35 13.56
C ASN A 113 9.24 2.68 14.03
N ASP A 114 9.41 2.90 15.35
CA ASP A 114 10.73 3.14 15.94
C ASP A 114 11.63 1.90 15.85
N LEU A 115 11.06 0.71 16.08
CA LEU A 115 11.77 -0.55 15.93
C LEU A 115 12.24 -0.77 14.48
N PHE A 116 11.40 -0.51 13.48
CA PHE A 116 11.79 -0.57 12.07
C PHE A 116 12.91 0.43 11.76
N GLY A 117 12.84 1.64 12.30
CA GLY A 117 13.93 2.61 12.22
C GLY A 117 15.24 2.09 12.82
N ALA A 118 15.17 1.45 13.99
CA ALA A 118 16.33 0.84 14.63
C ALA A 118 16.90 -0.37 13.86
N MET A 119 16.03 -1.18 13.25
CA MET A 119 16.47 -2.32 12.42
C MET A 119 17.34 -1.88 11.25
N LYS A 120 17.14 -0.68 10.70
CA LYS A 120 18.01 -0.14 9.63
C LYS A 120 19.48 0.04 10.05
N LEU A 121 19.77 0.07 11.35
CA LEU A 121 21.15 0.11 11.85
C LEU A 121 21.86 -1.25 11.75
N LEU A 122 21.14 -2.32 11.48
CA LEU A 122 21.70 -3.65 11.25
C LEU A 122 22.45 -3.69 9.92
N PRO A 123 23.48 -4.54 9.78
CA PRO A 123 24.17 -4.73 8.51
C PRO A 123 23.18 -5.10 7.39
N ARG A 124 23.31 -4.48 6.24
CA ARG A 124 22.45 -4.77 5.06
C ARG A 124 22.49 -6.24 4.65
N SER A 125 23.63 -6.90 4.82
CA SER A 125 23.77 -8.35 4.55
C SER A 125 22.86 -9.20 5.42
N LEU A 126 22.61 -8.78 6.67
CA LEU A 126 21.69 -9.47 7.58
C LEU A 126 20.23 -9.17 7.20
N LEU A 127 19.90 -7.90 6.94
CA LEU A 127 18.54 -7.50 6.54
C LEU A 127 18.13 -8.10 5.19
N ALA A 128 19.08 -8.34 4.28
CA ALA A 128 18.82 -8.97 2.98
C ALA A 128 18.75 -10.50 3.05
N ASP A 129 19.10 -11.10 4.17
CA ASP A 129 19.03 -12.54 4.36
C ASP A 129 17.58 -12.96 4.64
N ARG A 130 16.95 -13.57 3.64
CA ARG A 130 15.55 -14.04 3.72
C ARG A 130 15.34 -15.05 4.84
N GLY A 131 16.32 -15.95 5.07
CA GLY A 131 16.23 -16.95 6.12
C GLY A 131 16.30 -16.32 7.52
N ALA A 132 17.24 -15.39 7.72
CA ALA A 132 17.36 -14.65 8.97
C ALA A 132 16.09 -13.81 9.25
N MET A 133 15.54 -13.12 8.25
CA MET A 133 14.32 -12.33 8.41
C MET A 133 13.09 -13.20 8.65
N GLN A 134 13.00 -14.38 8.02
CA GLN A 134 11.92 -15.33 8.31
C GLN A 134 12.02 -15.87 9.75
N ASN A 135 13.21 -16.28 10.19
CA ASN A 135 13.42 -16.75 11.56
C ASN A 135 13.10 -15.65 12.59
N LEU A 136 13.47 -14.40 12.31
CA LEU A 136 13.14 -13.26 13.17
C LEU A 136 11.64 -13.03 13.23
N ALA A 137 10.94 -13.12 12.09
CA ALA A 137 9.50 -13.00 12.02
C ALA A 137 8.82 -14.11 12.84
N ASP A 138 9.22 -15.37 12.63
CA ASP A 138 8.67 -16.52 13.36
C ASP A 138 8.87 -16.39 14.88
N PHE A 139 10.07 -15.97 15.29
CA PHE A 139 10.38 -15.70 16.70
C PHE A 139 9.54 -14.56 17.29
N SER A 140 9.25 -13.54 16.50
CA SER A 140 8.51 -12.36 16.93
C SER A 140 7.00 -12.58 16.98
N MET A 141 6.45 -13.56 16.26
CA MET A 141 5.01 -13.79 16.12
C MET A 141 4.23 -13.89 17.44
N PRO A 142 4.71 -14.58 18.50
CA PRO A 142 3.96 -14.63 19.77
C PRO A 142 3.77 -13.24 20.39
N ILE A 143 4.81 -12.38 20.33
CA ILE A 143 4.76 -11.00 20.86
C ILE A 143 3.83 -10.17 19.99
N ILE A 144 3.95 -10.27 18.67
CA ILE A 144 3.12 -9.57 17.70
C ILE A 144 1.64 -9.90 17.93
N ARG A 145 1.29 -11.19 18.04
CA ARG A 145 -0.10 -11.62 18.30
C ARG A 145 -0.65 -11.12 19.63
N ALA A 146 0.18 -11.05 20.67
CA ALA A 146 -0.23 -10.48 21.95
C ALA A 146 -0.54 -8.97 21.84
N VAL A 147 0.26 -8.24 21.06
CA VAL A 147 0.01 -6.82 20.78
C VAL A 147 -1.25 -6.67 19.91
N ASP A 148 -1.41 -7.47 18.87
CA ASP A 148 -2.59 -7.46 17.99
C ASP A 148 -3.90 -7.67 18.77
N ALA A 149 -3.89 -8.57 19.74
CA ALA A 149 -5.05 -8.81 20.61
C ALA A 149 -5.44 -7.58 21.46
N LEU A 150 -4.49 -6.67 21.72
CA LEU A 150 -4.72 -5.47 22.51
C LEU A 150 -5.15 -4.27 21.65
N VAL A 151 -4.62 -4.13 20.45
CA VAL A 151 -4.84 -2.93 19.61
C VAL A 151 -5.89 -3.13 18.52
N GLY A 152 -6.28 -4.37 18.27
CA GLY A 152 -7.17 -4.72 17.16
C GLY A 152 -6.48 -4.66 15.80
N GLY A 153 -7.12 -5.22 14.78
CA GLY A 153 -6.65 -5.21 13.40
C GLY A 153 -7.36 -4.14 12.57
N VAL A 154 -6.61 -3.27 11.92
CA VAL A 154 -7.11 -2.36 10.88
C VAL A 154 -6.06 -2.20 9.80
N ASN A 155 -6.49 -2.30 8.55
CA ASN A 155 -5.67 -2.01 7.38
C ASN A 155 -6.30 -0.88 6.62
N ALA A 156 -5.57 0.20 6.40
CA ALA A 156 -6.07 1.37 5.69
C ALA A 156 -5.15 1.74 4.52
N MET A 157 -5.77 2.20 3.47
CA MET A 157 -5.11 2.77 2.30
C MET A 157 -5.64 4.16 2.03
N ARG A 158 -4.76 5.04 1.63
CA ARG A 158 -5.08 6.38 1.15
C ARG A 158 -4.33 6.60 -0.16
N VAL A 159 -5.04 7.13 -1.15
CA VAL A 159 -4.49 7.54 -2.44
C VAL A 159 -4.81 9.01 -2.63
N ASP A 160 -3.78 9.81 -2.86
CA ASP A 160 -3.88 11.23 -3.19
C ASP A 160 -3.42 11.44 -4.63
N ALA A 161 -4.31 11.93 -5.48
CA ALA A 161 -4.03 12.33 -6.85
C ALA A 161 -4.09 13.85 -6.95
N LYS A 162 -3.02 14.51 -7.41
CA LYS A 162 -2.92 15.97 -7.47
C LYS A 162 -2.57 16.42 -8.88
N ALA A 163 -3.16 17.54 -9.31
CA ALA A 163 -2.80 18.25 -10.54
C ALA A 163 -1.84 19.41 -10.24
N ALA A 164 -1.11 19.87 -11.26
CA ALA A 164 -0.15 20.96 -11.14
C ALA A 164 -0.77 22.31 -10.70
N ASP A 165 -2.07 22.51 -10.91
CA ASP A 165 -2.80 23.70 -10.49
C ASP A 165 -3.28 23.67 -9.02
N GLY A 166 -3.00 22.57 -8.30
CA GLY A 166 -3.34 22.37 -6.90
C GLY A 166 -4.65 21.64 -6.64
N ASP A 167 -5.43 21.31 -7.67
CA ASP A 167 -6.61 20.45 -7.50
C ASP A 167 -6.16 19.05 -7.06
N ALA A 168 -6.93 18.46 -6.15
CA ALA A 168 -6.59 17.15 -5.59
C ALA A 168 -7.84 16.31 -5.32
N VAL A 169 -7.68 15.02 -5.47
CA VAL A 169 -8.64 13.98 -5.08
C VAL A 169 -7.98 13.04 -4.09
N THR A 170 -8.62 12.83 -2.96
CA THR A 170 -8.19 11.86 -1.94
C THR A 170 -9.23 10.75 -1.85
N LEU A 171 -8.79 9.51 -1.98
CA LEU A 171 -9.59 8.31 -1.74
C LEU A 171 -9.03 7.56 -0.53
N ARG A 172 -9.92 7.05 0.33
CA ARG A 172 -9.55 6.34 1.55
C ARG A 172 -10.40 5.10 1.73
N VAL A 173 -9.76 4.01 2.12
CA VAL A 173 -10.44 2.75 2.42
C VAL A 173 -9.82 2.09 3.64
N ALA A 174 -10.63 1.39 4.44
CA ALA A 174 -10.13 0.61 5.56
C ALA A 174 -10.89 -0.71 5.70
N HIS A 175 -10.15 -1.75 6.10
CA HIS A 175 -10.65 -3.09 6.37
C HIS A 175 -10.15 -3.58 7.73
N SER A 176 -10.92 -4.44 8.37
CA SER A 176 -10.52 -5.05 9.65
C SER A 176 -9.50 -6.17 9.50
N ASP A 177 -9.49 -6.87 8.35
CA ASP A 177 -8.63 -8.02 8.09
C ASP A 177 -7.90 -7.85 6.75
N LEU A 178 -6.55 -7.96 6.78
CA LEU A 178 -5.70 -7.81 5.60
C LEU A 178 -5.82 -9.02 4.67
N GLU A 179 -5.86 -10.23 5.23
CA GLU A 179 -5.87 -11.46 4.45
C GLU A 179 -7.18 -11.59 3.68
N ASP A 180 -8.30 -11.29 4.32
CA ASP A 180 -9.61 -11.26 3.68
C ASP A 180 -9.66 -10.22 2.56
N CYS A 181 -9.26 -8.99 2.83
CA CYS A 181 -9.22 -7.92 1.83
C CYS A 181 -8.33 -8.29 0.62
N VAL A 182 -7.17 -8.88 0.86
CA VAL A 182 -6.26 -9.34 -0.21
C VAL A 182 -6.87 -10.52 -0.96
N GLY A 183 -7.52 -11.45 -0.26
CA GLY A 183 -8.22 -12.59 -0.84
C GLY A 183 -9.36 -12.17 -1.77
N GLN A 184 -10.23 -11.29 -1.29
CA GLN A 184 -11.35 -10.71 -2.05
C GLN A 184 -10.86 -9.99 -3.30
N ALA A 185 -9.87 -9.10 -3.17
CA ALA A 185 -9.29 -8.39 -4.31
C ALA A 185 -8.71 -9.38 -5.34
N THR A 186 -7.99 -10.42 -4.88
CA THR A 186 -7.40 -11.43 -5.77
C THR A 186 -8.49 -12.21 -6.53
N ALA A 187 -9.53 -12.63 -5.82
CA ALA A 187 -10.66 -13.33 -6.43
C ALA A 187 -11.38 -12.44 -7.45
N ALA A 188 -11.58 -11.16 -7.13
CA ALA A 188 -12.21 -10.21 -8.04
C ALA A 188 -11.43 -10.05 -9.34
N PHE A 189 -10.09 -9.92 -9.30
CA PHE A 189 -9.26 -9.92 -10.51
C PHE A 189 -9.39 -11.23 -11.30
N GLY A 190 -9.36 -12.38 -10.64
CA GLY A 190 -9.56 -13.68 -11.28
C GLY A 190 -10.92 -13.78 -11.99
N MET A 191 -11.99 -13.30 -11.35
CA MET A 191 -13.32 -13.28 -11.95
C MET A 191 -13.42 -12.35 -13.16
N GLU A 192 -12.72 -11.21 -13.16
CA GLU A 192 -12.69 -10.33 -14.34
C GLU A 192 -11.99 -10.98 -15.53
N LEU A 193 -10.90 -11.72 -15.30
CA LEU A 193 -10.24 -12.49 -16.35
C LEU A 193 -11.17 -13.56 -16.94
N LEU A 194 -11.92 -14.26 -16.08
CA LEU A 194 -12.87 -15.30 -16.53
C LEU A 194 -14.07 -14.72 -17.30
N ARG A 195 -14.47 -13.49 -17.03
CA ARG A 195 -15.53 -12.80 -17.78
C ARG A 195 -15.15 -12.46 -19.22
N GLY A 196 -13.86 -12.49 -19.55
CA GLY A 196 -13.38 -12.24 -20.92
C GLY A 196 -13.50 -10.79 -21.38
N GLY A 197 -13.76 -9.85 -20.45
CA GLY A 197 -13.85 -8.42 -20.76
C GLY A 197 -12.50 -7.70 -20.84
N ILE A 198 -11.39 -8.43 -20.59
CA ILE A 198 -10.02 -7.92 -20.65
C ILE A 198 -9.36 -8.56 -21.87
N ALA A 199 -8.77 -7.73 -22.74
CA ALA A 199 -8.05 -8.23 -23.91
C ALA A 199 -6.85 -9.10 -23.48
N PRO A 200 -6.50 -10.15 -24.26
CA PRO A 200 -5.28 -10.92 -23.99
C PRO A 200 -4.04 -10.02 -23.98
N GLY A 201 -3.19 -10.18 -22.94
CA GLY A 201 -1.99 -9.36 -22.79
C GLY A 201 -1.47 -9.38 -21.35
N CYS A 202 -0.49 -8.51 -21.09
CA CYS A 202 0.01 -8.22 -19.76
C CYS A 202 -0.41 -6.79 -19.42
N TRP A 203 -1.16 -6.62 -18.35
CA TRP A 203 -1.76 -5.35 -17.97
C TRP A 203 -1.44 -5.03 -16.52
N TYR A 204 -1.09 -3.80 -16.24
CA TYR A 204 -1.12 -3.30 -14.87
C TYR A 204 -2.56 -3.13 -14.41
N PRO A 205 -2.87 -3.32 -13.12
CA PRO A 205 -4.24 -3.17 -12.62
C PRO A 205 -4.87 -1.78 -12.89
N ALA A 206 -4.05 -0.74 -12.98
CA ALA A 206 -4.52 0.61 -13.32
C ALA A 206 -4.96 0.76 -14.80
N GLU A 207 -4.44 -0.08 -15.70
CA GLU A 207 -4.75 -0.05 -17.16
C GLU A 207 -6.02 -0.83 -17.51
N LEU A 208 -6.57 -1.61 -16.59
CA LEU A 208 -7.77 -2.39 -16.85
C LEU A 208 -8.93 -1.48 -17.26
N PRO A 209 -9.87 -1.97 -18.11
CA PRO A 209 -11.06 -1.22 -18.47
C PRO A 209 -11.83 -0.70 -17.24
N VAL A 210 -12.36 0.51 -17.32
CA VAL A 210 -13.09 1.17 -16.20
C VAL A 210 -14.12 0.22 -15.58
N ALA A 211 -14.96 -0.41 -16.41
CA ALA A 211 -15.98 -1.33 -15.92
C ALA A 211 -15.42 -2.55 -15.16
N ALA A 212 -14.22 -3.02 -15.51
CA ALA A 212 -13.56 -4.11 -14.77
C ALA A 212 -13.05 -3.59 -13.41
N ARG A 213 -12.39 -2.43 -13.40
CA ARG A 213 -11.92 -1.78 -12.16
C ARG A 213 -13.07 -1.46 -11.20
N ASP A 214 -14.20 -0.99 -11.72
CA ASP A 214 -15.41 -0.71 -10.94
C ASP A 214 -15.95 -1.95 -10.24
N ARG A 215 -16.01 -3.07 -10.96
CA ARG A 215 -16.45 -4.34 -10.37
C ARG A 215 -15.46 -4.89 -9.35
N ILE A 216 -14.15 -4.73 -9.57
CA ILE A 216 -13.12 -5.10 -8.59
C ILE A 216 -13.27 -4.26 -7.33
N LEU A 217 -13.42 -2.93 -7.47
CA LEU A 217 -13.61 -2.02 -6.35
C LEU A 217 -14.91 -2.32 -5.58
N ALA A 218 -16.00 -2.64 -6.27
CA ALA A 218 -17.27 -3.02 -5.63
C ALA A 218 -17.14 -4.29 -4.75
N VAL A 219 -16.32 -5.27 -5.18
CA VAL A 219 -16.04 -6.45 -4.34
C VAL A 219 -15.20 -6.08 -3.13
N VAL A 220 -14.23 -5.18 -3.27
CA VAL A 220 -13.38 -4.73 -2.16
C VAL A 220 -14.14 -3.82 -1.19
N GLU A 221 -15.14 -3.08 -1.67
CA GLU A 221 -16.03 -2.27 -0.84
C GLU A 221 -16.88 -3.15 0.10
N ASP A 222 -17.28 -4.33 -0.37
CA ASP A 222 -17.99 -5.30 0.46
C ASP A 222 -17.08 -5.82 1.57
N GLY A 223 -17.42 -5.50 2.81
CA GLY A 223 -16.60 -5.80 3.99
C GLY A 223 -15.62 -4.68 4.41
N ALA A 224 -15.57 -3.57 3.70
CA ALA A 224 -14.83 -2.39 4.17
C ALA A 224 -15.51 -1.80 5.42
N ILE A 225 -14.69 -1.44 6.41
CA ILE A 225 -15.17 -0.73 7.61
C ILE A 225 -15.23 0.78 7.39
N MET A 226 -14.58 1.27 6.33
CA MET A 226 -14.64 2.65 5.89
C MET A 226 -14.33 2.69 4.38
N TRP A 227 -15.14 3.44 3.62
CA TRP A 227 -15.03 3.57 2.18
C TRP A 227 -15.36 4.97 1.72
N GLU A 228 -14.35 5.74 1.35
CA GLU A 228 -14.43 7.09 0.80
C GLU A 228 -13.82 7.09 -0.60
N VAL A 229 -14.56 6.50 -1.57
CA VAL A 229 -14.11 6.27 -2.95
C VAL A 229 -15.09 6.84 -3.96
#